data_dd138a2b768720f7c80bfe42fe0b5084
#
_entry.id   dd138a2b768720f7c80bfe42fe0b5084
#
_cell.length_a   1.000
_cell.length_b   1.000
_cell.length_c   1.000
_cell.angle_alpha   90.00
_cell.angle_beta   90.00
_cell.angle_gamma   90.00
#
_symmetry.space_group_name_H-M   'P 1'
#
loop_
_entity.id
_entity.type
_entity.pdbx_description
1 polymer ?
#
loop_
_entity_poly.entity_id
_entity_poly.type
_entity_poly.pdbx_seq_one_letter_code
_entity_poly.pdbx_strand_id
1 'polypeptide(L)'
;MTKHHADNERIKRQYFAFLKDAKGNSETTVDAAAKAINRFEVYTKHRDFKLFHVEQAIAFKKHLAEQNGQRSGQKLSKATLYATLTQLKGFFHWLAGQPGYKSRLQYSDAEFFNLSDKDTRIATARREQQAPTLAQVKYVIQSMPSGTEIERRDRALIAFTFLTGARDSAIASMKLKHVDLIANSVDQDAREVKTKFSKTFRTFFFPVGDEIREMVAEWVAYLRDDKFWGNDDPLFPATRIALGATRQFEASGLEREHWSTASPIRTVFRDAFASAGLPYFNPHSFRNTLVRLGQDVCKSPEEFKAWSQNLGHEQVLTTFLSYGEVACQRQGEIIRALATPQQAAQSSPDEFADAVVKRLRNSGVDISTK
;
A
#
# COMPACT_ATOMS: atom_id res chain seq x y z
N MET A 1 28.44 7.41 -26.67
CA MET A 1 27.56 6.22 -26.70
C MET A 1 28.12 5.20 -25.72
N THR A 2 27.36 4.87 -24.66
CA THR A 2 27.71 3.83 -23.70
C THR A 2 27.66 2.49 -24.42
N LYS A 3 28.79 1.82 -24.54
CA LYS A 3 28.89 0.54 -25.28
C LYS A 3 28.39 -0.56 -24.34
N HIS A 4 27.15 -1.01 -24.48
CA HIS A 4 26.61 -2.17 -23.75
C HIS A 4 27.34 -3.46 -24.19
N HIS A 5 27.60 -4.35 -23.23
CA HIS A 5 28.21 -5.64 -23.50
C HIS A 5 27.16 -6.64 -23.99
N ALA A 6 27.33 -7.20 -25.20
CA ALA A 6 26.32 -8.04 -25.85
C ALA A 6 25.94 -9.30 -25.00
N ASP A 7 26.93 -9.96 -24.40
CA ASP A 7 26.69 -11.13 -23.55
C ASP A 7 25.91 -10.74 -22.27
N ASN A 8 26.20 -9.56 -21.70
CA ASN A 8 25.44 -9.06 -20.56
C ASN A 8 23.97 -8.83 -20.93
N GLU A 9 23.70 -8.20 -22.10
CA GLU A 9 22.33 -7.98 -22.54
C GLU A 9 21.59 -9.30 -22.77
N ARG A 10 22.24 -10.28 -23.34
CA ARG A 10 21.66 -11.61 -23.55
C ARG A 10 21.30 -12.29 -22.23
N ILE A 11 22.24 -12.34 -21.27
CA ILE A 11 22.01 -13.03 -20.00
C ILE A 11 20.98 -12.30 -19.11
N LYS A 12 20.94 -10.96 -19.15
CA LYS A 12 19.91 -10.19 -18.47
C LYS A 12 18.50 -10.53 -18.99
N ARG A 13 18.31 -10.64 -20.31
CA ARG A 13 17.01 -11.04 -20.89
C ARG A 13 16.60 -12.43 -20.38
N GLN A 14 17.54 -13.39 -20.32
CA GLN A 14 17.27 -14.72 -19.77
C GLN A 14 16.88 -14.67 -18.30
N TYR A 15 17.54 -13.83 -17.52
CA TYR A 15 17.19 -13.64 -16.12
C TYR A 15 15.82 -13.01 -15.93
N PHE A 16 15.48 -12.01 -16.72
CA PHE A 16 14.16 -11.37 -16.65
C PHE A 16 13.03 -12.33 -17.04
N ALA A 17 13.24 -13.12 -18.10
CA ALA A 17 12.33 -14.21 -18.46
C ALA A 17 12.22 -15.24 -17.33
N PHE A 18 13.32 -15.65 -16.70
CA PHE A 18 13.31 -16.53 -15.55
C PHE A 18 12.51 -15.95 -14.37
N LEU A 19 12.69 -14.67 -14.05
CA LEU A 19 11.90 -14.02 -13.00
C LEU A 19 10.40 -13.99 -13.32
N LYS A 20 10.05 -13.71 -14.57
CA LYS A 20 8.67 -13.62 -15.02
C LYS A 20 8.03 -15.00 -15.15
N ASP A 21 8.62 -15.88 -15.93
CA ASP A 21 7.97 -17.11 -16.40
C ASP A 21 8.18 -18.30 -15.44
N ALA A 22 9.34 -18.38 -14.79
CA ALA A 22 9.65 -19.47 -13.86
C ALA A 22 9.35 -19.12 -12.39
N LYS A 23 9.53 -17.84 -12.00
CA LYS A 23 9.25 -17.37 -10.64
C LYS A 23 7.88 -16.72 -10.47
N GLY A 24 7.16 -16.42 -11.56
CA GLY A 24 5.86 -15.75 -11.53
C GLY A 24 5.91 -14.33 -10.95
N ASN A 25 7.06 -13.66 -11.03
CA ASN A 25 7.21 -12.33 -10.46
C ASN A 25 6.45 -11.28 -11.29
N SER A 26 5.93 -10.26 -10.60
CA SER A 26 5.30 -9.11 -11.25
C SER A 26 6.32 -8.28 -12.05
N GLU A 27 5.86 -7.56 -13.08
CA GLU A 27 6.68 -6.63 -13.87
C GLU A 27 7.44 -5.63 -12.96
N THR A 28 6.79 -5.14 -11.90
CA THR A 28 7.43 -4.23 -10.94
C THR A 28 8.65 -4.85 -10.26
N THR A 29 8.60 -6.15 -9.97
CA THR A 29 9.72 -6.90 -9.38
C THR A 29 10.85 -7.09 -10.39
N VAL A 30 10.50 -7.41 -11.64
CA VAL A 30 11.47 -7.52 -12.75
C VAL A 30 12.15 -6.17 -12.99
N ASP A 31 11.41 -5.08 -12.99
CA ASP A 31 11.94 -3.71 -13.12
C ASP A 31 12.91 -3.35 -11.98
N ALA A 32 12.59 -3.76 -10.76
CA ALA A 32 13.48 -3.55 -9.61
C ALA A 32 14.82 -4.28 -9.80
N ALA A 33 14.78 -5.51 -10.29
CA ALA A 33 15.99 -6.28 -10.62
C ALA A 33 16.77 -5.63 -11.76
N ALA A 34 16.09 -5.19 -12.83
CA ALA A 34 16.70 -4.51 -13.96
C ALA A 34 17.42 -3.22 -13.52
N LYS A 35 16.78 -2.41 -12.66
CA LYS A 35 17.38 -1.19 -12.10
C LYS A 35 18.62 -1.48 -11.24
N ALA A 36 18.59 -2.54 -10.44
CA ALA A 36 19.73 -2.93 -9.62
C ALA A 36 20.91 -3.39 -10.47
N ILE A 37 20.66 -4.25 -11.46
CA ILE A 37 21.69 -4.74 -12.39
C ILE A 37 22.28 -3.56 -13.20
N ASN A 38 21.45 -2.66 -13.71
CA ASN A 38 21.92 -1.48 -14.45
C ASN A 38 22.82 -0.59 -13.59
N ARG A 39 22.51 -0.38 -12.30
CA ARG A 39 23.40 0.37 -11.40
C ARG A 39 24.78 -0.28 -11.26
N PHE A 40 24.82 -1.60 -11.18
CA PHE A 40 26.07 -2.34 -11.10
C PHE A 40 26.85 -2.27 -12.42
N GLU A 41 26.18 -2.42 -13.57
CA GLU A 41 26.81 -2.30 -14.91
C GLU A 41 27.40 -0.91 -15.14
N VAL A 42 26.66 0.15 -14.78
CA VAL A 42 27.18 1.53 -14.89
C VAL A 42 28.44 1.70 -14.04
N TYR A 43 28.44 1.19 -12.82
CA TYR A 43 29.60 1.21 -11.92
C TYR A 43 30.80 0.46 -12.51
N THR A 44 30.60 -0.72 -13.08
CA THR A 44 31.63 -1.55 -13.70
C THR A 44 31.96 -1.15 -15.14
N LYS A 45 31.37 -0.03 -15.65
CA LYS A 45 31.51 0.44 -17.03
C LYS A 45 31.11 -0.61 -18.06
N HIS A 46 30.01 -1.33 -17.80
CA HIS A 46 29.46 -2.40 -18.64
C HIS A 46 30.43 -3.55 -18.92
N ARG A 47 31.31 -3.85 -17.97
CA ARG A 47 32.25 -4.95 -18.08
C ARG A 47 31.49 -6.29 -18.12
N ASP A 48 32.06 -7.29 -18.85
CA ASP A 48 31.48 -8.63 -18.92
C ASP A 48 31.33 -9.24 -17.52
N PHE A 49 30.14 -9.74 -17.20
CA PHE A 49 29.85 -10.43 -15.92
C PHE A 49 30.71 -11.68 -15.70
N LYS A 50 31.26 -12.29 -16.75
CA LYS A 50 32.24 -13.39 -16.64
C LYS A 50 33.52 -12.97 -15.95
N LEU A 51 33.81 -11.67 -15.90
CA LEU A 51 34.98 -11.08 -15.24
C LEU A 51 34.64 -10.54 -13.85
N PHE A 52 33.50 -10.94 -13.30
CA PHE A 52 33.15 -10.59 -11.93
C PHE A 52 34.13 -11.22 -10.94
N HIS A 53 34.44 -10.47 -9.90
CA HIS A 53 35.18 -10.91 -8.74
C HIS A 53 34.66 -10.21 -7.48
N VAL A 54 34.81 -10.82 -6.32
CA VAL A 54 34.16 -10.41 -5.06
C VAL A 54 34.53 -8.99 -4.63
N GLU A 55 35.73 -8.50 -4.95
CA GLU A 55 36.19 -7.14 -4.65
C GLU A 55 35.32 -6.10 -5.36
N GLN A 56 34.76 -6.42 -6.53
CA GLN A 56 33.82 -5.54 -7.23
C GLN A 56 32.51 -5.37 -6.44
N ALA A 57 31.98 -6.44 -5.83
CA ALA A 57 30.81 -6.36 -4.99
C ALA A 57 31.09 -5.53 -3.71
N ILE A 58 32.25 -5.72 -3.09
CA ILE A 58 32.68 -4.96 -1.89
C ILE A 58 32.80 -3.48 -2.23
N ALA A 59 33.50 -3.15 -3.32
CA ALA A 59 33.69 -1.77 -3.75
C ALA A 59 32.39 -1.12 -4.21
N PHE A 60 31.51 -1.87 -4.89
CA PHE A 60 30.20 -1.39 -5.29
C PHE A 60 29.30 -1.04 -4.08
N LYS A 61 29.32 -1.84 -3.01
CA LYS A 61 28.58 -1.51 -1.77
C LYS A 61 29.02 -0.14 -1.20
N LYS A 62 30.28 0.13 -1.16
CA LYS A 62 30.84 1.42 -0.70
C LYS A 62 30.39 2.56 -1.64
N HIS A 63 30.59 2.37 -2.93
CA HIS A 63 30.15 3.33 -3.95
C HIS A 63 28.64 3.63 -3.86
N LEU A 64 27.80 2.59 -3.73
CA LEU A 64 26.35 2.74 -3.63
C LEU A 64 25.93 3.53 -2.37
N ALA A 65 26.65 3.35 -1.25
CA ALA A 65 26.40 4.08 0.01
C ALA A 65 26.73 5.59 -0.09
N GLU A 66 27.58 5.98 -1.03
CA GLU A 66 27.96 7.38 -1.28
C GLU A 66 27.04 8.07 -2.30
N GLN A 67 26.22 7.30 -3.04
CA GLN A 67 25.33 7.83 -4.06
C GLN A 67 24.16 8.63 -3.45
N ASN A 68 23.79 9.69 -4.14
CA ASN A 68 22.60 10.47 -3.80
C ASN A 68 21.38 9.99 -4.60
N GLY A 69 20.21 10.05 -3.97
CA GLY A 69 18.93 9.80 -4.62
C GLY A 69 18.61 10.93 -5.61
N GLN A 70 18.26 10.57 -6.84
CA GLN A 70 17.97 11.54 -7.91
C GLN A 70 16.86 12.55 -7.55
N ARG A 71 15.90 12.16 -6.71
CA ARG A 71 14.77 13.01 -6.33
C ARG A 71 15.01 13.81 -5.06
N SER A 72 15.73 13.25 -4.10
CA SER A 72 15.92 13.87 -2.78
C SER A 72 17.23 14.65 -2.66
N GLY A 73 18.20 14.43 -3.55
CA GLY A 73 19.56 14.94 -3.43
C GLY A 73 20.34 14.42 -2.21
N GLN A 74 19.68 13.67 -1.33
CA GLN A 74 20.28 13.09 -0.12
C GLN A 74 20.89 11.73 -0.41
N LYS A 75 21.79 11.26 0.44
CA LYS A 75 22.36 9.91 0.34
C LYS A 75 21.26 8.84 0.31
N LEU A 76 21.50 7.77 -0.46
CA LEU A 76 20.57 6.66 -0.54
C LEU A 76 20.32 6.06 0.86
N SER A 77 19.06 5.78 1.18
CA SER A 77 18.69 5.18 2.45
C SER A 77 19.24 3.75 2.55
N LYS A 78 19.50 3.27 3.78
CA LYS A 78 19.90 1.87 4.01
C LYS A 78 18.89 0.86 3.44
N ALA A 79 17.59 1.18 3.46
CA ALA A 79 16.55 0.36 2.84
C ALA A 79 16.73 0.27 1.31
N THR A 80 17.09 1.37 0.64
CA THR A 80 17.37 1.37 -0.81
C THR A 80 18.63 0.58 -1.13
N LEU A 81 19.67 0.70 -0.31
CA LEU A 81 20.90 -0.09 -0.45
C LEU A 81 20.56 -1.58 -0.32
N TYR A 82 19.89 -1.96 0.75
CA TYR A 82 19.47 -3.34 1.02
C TYR A 82 18.67 -3.93 -0.14
N ALA A 83 17.63 -3.22 -0.61
CA ALA A 83 16.81 -3.67 -1.73
C ALA A 83 17.64 -3.86 -3.01
N THR A 84 18.52 -2.90 -3.35
CA THR A 84 19.38 -2.99 -4.54
C THR A 84 20.32 -4.20 -4.46
N LEU A 85 20.98 -4.37 -3.31
CA LEU A 85 21.95 -5.45 -3.11
C LEU A 85 21.29 -6.83 -3.06
N THR A 86 20.07 -6.93 -2.50
CA THR A 86 19.25 -8.16 -2.52
C THR A 86 18.92 -8.59 -3.94
N GLN A 87 18.54 -7.64 -4.82
CA GLN A 87 18.28 -7.95 -6.24
C GLN A 87 19.56 -8.42 -6.95
N LEU A 88 20.70 -7.78 -6.68
CA LEU A 88 21.99 -8.19 -7.25
C LEU A 88 22.43 -9.56 -6.73
N LYS A 89 22.28 -9.81 -5.44
CA LYS A 89 22.53 -11.14 -4.86
C LYS A 89 21.72 -12.22 -5.58
N GLY A 90 20.42 -11.98 -5.79
CA GLY A 90 19.55 -12.90 -6.53
C GLY A 90 20.01 -13.13 -7.97
N PHE A 91 20.44 -12.06 -8.66
CA PHE A 91 20.96 -12.17 -10.03
C PHE A 91 22.27 -12.98 -10.08
N PHE A 92 23.27 -12.66 -9.26
CA PHE A 92 24.57 -13.36 -9.27
C PHE A 92 24.45 -14.79 -8.79
N HIS A 93 23.59 -15.08 -7.83
CA HIS A 93 23.27 -16.44 -7.41
C HIS A 93 22.67 -17.26 -8.57
N TRP A 94 21.69 -16.70 -9.32
CA TRP A 94 21.17 -17.37 -10.51
C TRP A 94 22.24 -17.51 -11.60
N LEU A 95 23.04 -16.47 -11.81
CA LEU A 95 24.09 -16.43 -12.84
C LEU A 95 25.16 -17.52 -12.64
N ALA A 96 25.55 -17.81 -11.38
CA ALA A 96 26.51 -18.83 -11.03
C ALA A 96 26.09 -20.24 -11.50
N GLY A 97 24.80 -20.49 -11.69
CA GLY A 97 24.27 -21.75 -12.25
C GLY A 97 24.20 -21.79 -13.78
N GLN A 98 24.47 -20.69 -14.49
CA GLN A 98 24.25 -20.63 -15.95
C GLN A 98 25.44 -21.18 -16.76
N PRO A 99 25.15 -21.79 -17.94
CA PRO A 99 26.21 -22.21 -18.86
C PRO A 99 27.12 -21.04 -19.24
N GLY A 100 28.45 -21.29 -19.18
CA GLY A 100 29.47 -20.27 -19.44
C GLY A 100 29.82 -19.36 -18.25
N TYR A 101 29.10 -19.45 -17.14
CA TYR A 101 29.38 -18.73 -15.89
C TYR A 101 29.73 -19.63 -14.73
N LYS A 102 29.14 -20.83 -14.63
CA LYS A 102 29.35 -21.81 -13.52
C LYS A 102 30.80 -22.21 -13.27
N SER A 103 31.70 -22.08 -14.26
CA SER A 103 33.13 -22.36 -14.11
C SER A 103 33.90 -21.13 -13.59
N ARG A 104 33.29 -19.97 -13.47
CA ARG A 104 33.92 -18.69 -13.11
C ARG A 104 33.32 -18.04 -11.88
N LEU A 105 32.05 -18.35 -11.57
CA LEU A 105 31.30 -17.81 -10.46
C LEU A 105 30.84 -18.93 -9.55
N GLN A 106 31.00 -18.73 -8.25
CA GLN A 106 30.48 -19.61 -7.22
C GLN A 106 29.19 -18.98 -6.61
N TYR A 107 28.30 -19.82 -6.08
CA TYR A 107 27.12 -19.35 -5.36
C TYR A 107 27.47 -18.47 -4.16
N SER A 108 28.59 -18.76 -3.48
CA SER A 108 29.16 -18.00 -2.38
C SER A 108 29.55 -16.56 -2.77
N ASP A 109 29.92 -16.32 -4.04
CA ASP A 109 30.30 -14.98 -4.50
C ASP A 109 29.15 -13.99 -4.40
N ALA A 110 27.91 -14.46 -4.54
CA ALA A 110 26.71 -13.64 -4.36
C ALA A 110 26.53 -13.13 -2.91
N GLU A 111 27.11 -13.84 -1.92
CA GLU A 111 27.01 -13.42 -0.51
C GLU A 111 27.76 -12.11 -0.23
N PHE A 112 28.72 -11.75 -1.06
CA PHE A 112 29.45 -10.49 -0.93
C PHE A 112 28.60 -9.25 -1.20
N PHE A 113 27.39 -9.40 -1.73
CA PHE A 113 26.38 -8.34 -1.81
C PHE A 113 25.61 -8.12 -0.48
N ASN A 114 25.73 -8.98 0.52
CA ASN A 114 25.09 -8.76 1.80
C ASN A 114 25.60 -7.48 2.48
N LEU A 115 24.68 -6.78 3.14
CA LEU A 115 25.05 -5.74 4.12
C LEU A 115 25.51 -6.39 5.43
N SER A 116 26.15 -5.60 6.29
CA SER A 116 26.39 -6.02 7.67
C SER A 116 25.08 -6.26 8.41
N ASP A 117 25.08 -7.09 9.46
CA ASP A 117 23.90 -7.33 10.29
C ASP A 117 23.35 -6.02 10.86
N LYS A 118 24.22 -5.11 11.28
CA LYS A 118 23.84 -3.78 11.77
C LYS A 118 23.10 -2.99 10.69
N ASP A 119 23.64 -2.92 9.49
CA ASP A 119 23.01 -2.16 8.38
C ASP A 119 21.73 -2.84 7.90
N THR A 120 21.67 -4.17 7.92
CA THR A 120 20.46 -4.94 7.60
C THR A 120 19.36 -4.64 8.62
N ARG A 121 19.65 -4.64 9.93
CA ARG A 121 18.70 -4.27 10.98
C ARG A 121 18.19 -2.84 10.78
N ILE A 122 19.07 -1.87 10.49
CA ILE A 122 18.69 -0.49 10.20
C ILE A 122 17.83 -0.39 8.94
N ALA A 123 18.17 -1.15 7.89
CA ALA A 123 17.45 -1.14 6.60
C ALA A 123 16.03 -1.72 6.73
N THR A 124 15.88 -2.76 7.54
CA THR A 124 14.62 -3.49 7.76
C THR A 124 13.84 -3.00 8.97
N ALA A 125 14.43 -2.11 9.79
CA ALA A 125 13.76 -1.50 10.93
C ALA A 125 12.50 -0.76 10.47
N ARG A 126 11.40 -1.06 11.14
CA ARG A 126 10.14 -0.35 10.90
C ARG A 126 10.28 1.06 11.46
N ARG A 127 9.94 2.03 10.64
CA ARG A 127 9.82 3.42 11.07
C ARG A 127 8.35 3.73 11.26
N GLU A 128 8.03 4.46 12.30
CA GLU A 128 6.70 5.04 12.44
C GLU A 128 6.43 5.90 11.20
N GLN A 129 5.41 5.50 10.45
CA GLN A 129 4.99 6.28 9.30
C GLN A 129 4.00 7.33 9.76
N GLN A 130 4.33 8.57 9.49
CA GLN A 130 3.39 9.67 9.72
C GLN A 130 2.14 9.42 8.87
N ALA A 131 1.00 9.60 9.49
CA ALA A 131 -0.30 9.52 8.86
C ALA A 131 -1.12 10.76 9.25
N PRO A 132 -1.98 11.26 8.36
CA PRO A 132 -2.84 12.38 8.69
C PRO A 132 -3.81 11.97 9.80
N THR A 133 -4.20 12.91 10.64
CA THR A 133 -5.29 12.69 11.60
C THR A 133 -6.64 12.64 10.88
N LEU A 134 -7.67 12.07 11.53
CA LEU A 134 -9.06 12.09 11.04
C LEU A 134 -9.51 13.52 10.70
N ALA A 135 -9.22 14.49 11.59
CA ALA A 135 -9.59 15.89 11.38
C ALA A 135 -8.86 16.50 10.16
N GLN A 136 -7.58 16.22 9.97
CA GLN A 136 -6.82 16.70 8.80
C GLN A 136 -7.38 16.14 7.50
N VAL A 137 -7.75 14.86 7.45
CA VAL A 137 -8.35 14.26 6.24
C VAL A 137 -9.70 14.93 5.91
N LYS A 138 -10.57 15.09 6.91
CA LYS A 138 -11.86 15.77 6.74
C LYS A 138 -11.66 17.21 6.26
N TYR A 139 -10.75 17.94 6.87
CA TYR A 139 -10.44 19.32 6.48
C TYR A 139 -9.96 19.39 5.00
N VAL A 140 -9.05 18.52 4.57
CA VAL A 140 -8.62 18.47 3.17
C VAL A 140 -9.80 18.24 2.24
N ILE A 141 -10.64 17.22 2.50
CA ILE A 141 -11.79 16.89 1.66
C ILE A 141 -12.78 18.06 1.58
N GLN A 142 -13.04 18.73 2.71
CA GLN A 142 -13.97 19.86 2.77
C GLN A 142 -13.43 21.09 2.05
N SER A 143 -12.11 21.31 2.05
CA SER A 143 -11.46 22.45 1.39
C SER A 143 -11.29 22.28 -0.12
N MET A 144 -11.48 21.06 -0.66
CA MET A 144 -11.33 20.79 -2.09
C MET A 144 -12.47 21.43 -2.89
N PRO A 145 -12.17 22.04 -4.05
CA PRO A 145 -13.19 22.55 -4.96
C PRO A 145 -14.02 21.41 -5.55
N SER A 146 -15.23 21.74 -6.02
CA SER A 146 -16.18 20.80 -6.62
C SER A 146 -16.99 21.41 -7.78
N GLY A 147 -16.47 22.47 -8.40
CA GLY A 147 -17.16 23.19 -9.48
C GLY A 147 -17.12 22.45 -10.81
N THR A 148 -16.02 21.76 -11.10
CA THR A 148 -15.82 20.98 -12.33
C THR A 148 -15.98 19.48 -12.08
N GLU A 149 -16.23 18.71 -13.14
CA GLU A 149 -16.31 17.24 -13.04
C GLU A 149 -14.99 16.60 -12.60
N ILE A 150 -13.85 17.21 -12.95
CA ILE A 150 -12.53 16.77 -12.50
C ILE A 150 -12.38 16.99 -10.99
N GLU A 151 -12.76 18.17 -10.50
CA GLU A 151 -12.71 18.50 -9.07
C GLU A 151 -13.64 17.60 -8.24
N ARG A 152 -14.86 17.34 -8.75
CA ARG A 152 -15.80 16.40 -8.11
C ARG A 152 -15.22 15.00 -8.02
N ARG A 153 -14.61 14.50 -9.12
CA ARG A 153 -13.92 13.22 -9.14
C ARG A 153 -12.80 13.16 -8.10
N ASP A 154 -11.94 14.17 -8.08
CA ASP A 154 -10.77 14.20 -7.23
C ASP A 154 -11.14 14.26 -5.74
N ARG A 155 -12.17 15.04 -5.40
CA ARG A 155 -12.73 15.10 -4.06
C ARG A 155 -13.35 13.77 -3.63
N ALA A 156 -14.18 13.17 -4.49
CA ALA A 156 -14.79 11.87 -4.24
C ALA A 156 -13.76 10.75 -4.14
N LEU A 157 -12.65 10.83 -4.89
CA LEU A 157 -11.57 9.86 -4.85
C LEU A 157 -10.86 9.85 -3.49
N ILE A 158 -10.57 11.01 -2.91
CA ILE A 158 -9.97 11.12 -1.58
C ILE A 158 -10.98 10.64 -0.52
N ALA A 159 -12.26 11.05 -0.62
CA ALA A 159 -13.33 10.59 0.24
C ALA A 159 -13.47 9.05 0.19
N PHE A 160 -13.49 8.46 -1.00
CA PHE A 160 -13.57 7.01 -1.20
C PHE A 160 -12.36 6.28 -0.63
N THR A 161 -11.16 6.81 -0.82
CA THR A 161 -9.94 6.23 -0.25
C THR A 161 -10.02 6.19 1.28
N PHE A 162 -10.58 7.21 1.89
CA PHE A 162 -10.75 7.28 3.33
C PHE A 162 -11.88 6.37 3.82
N LEU A 163 -13.00 6.33 3.10
CA LEU A 163 -14.17 5.51 3.41
C LEU A 163 -13.88 4.01 3.36
N THR A 164 -12.97 3.58 2.48
CA THR A 164 -12.72 2.16 2.19
C THR A 164 -11.33 1.68 2.57
N GLY A 165 -10.36 2.57 2.72
CA GLY A 165 -8.96 2.20 2.84
C GLY A 165 -8.42 1.45 1.63
N ALA A 166 -9.06 1.53 0.46
CA ALA A 166 -8.60 0.85 -0.75
C ALA A 166 -7.22 1.37 -1.21
N ARG A 167 -6.42 0.48 -1.81
CA ARG A 167 -5.10 0.85 -2.33
C ARG A 167 -5.25 1.61 -3.66
N ASP A 168 -4.34 2.53 -3.91
CA ASP A 168 -4.33 3.36 -5.12
C ASP A 168 -4.42 2.55 -6.44
N SER A 169 -3.73 1.41 -6.51
CA SER A 169 -3.80 0.52 -7.67
C SER A 169 -5.17 -0.15 -7.84
N ALA A 170 -5.83 -0.49 -6.73
CA ALA A 170 -7.18 -1.02 -6.76
C ALA A 170 -8.17 0.07 -7.22
N ILE A 171 -8.10 1.25 -6.63
CA ILE A 171 -8.93 2.39 -7.00
C ILE A 171 -8.82 2.73 -8.49
N ALA A 172 -7.60 2.74 -9.04
CA ALA A 172 -7.33 3.02 -10.46
C ALA A 172 -7.98 2.01 -11.44
N SER A 173 -8.40 0.85 -10.96
CA SER A 173 -9.01 -0.22 -11.78
C SER A 173 -10.46 -0.55 -11.39
N MET A 174 -11.03 0.18 -10.41
CA MET A 174 -12.40 -0.06 -9.98
C MET A 174 -13.43 0.44 -11.00
N LYS A 175 -14.50 -0.31 -11.15
CA LYS A 175 -15.68 -0.02 -11.96
C LYS A 175 -16.86 0.36 -11.06
N LEU A 176 -17.88 0.99 -11.64
CA LEU A 176 -19.10 1.38 -10.91
C LEU A 176 -19.80 0.20 -10.24
N LYS A 177 -19.79 -1.00 -10.85
CA LYS A 177 -20.41 -2.20 -10.29
C LYS A 177 -19.77 -2.70 -8.99
N HIS A 178 -18.52 -2.30 -8.70
CA HIS A 178 -17.83 -2.75 -7.50
C HIS A 178 -18.29 -2.05 -6.22
N VAL A 179 -19.03 -0.94 -6.36
CA VAL A 179 -19.53 -0.16 -5.22
C VAL A 179 -21.02 -0.46 -5.00
N ASP A 180 -21.33 -0.94 -3.81
CA ASP A 180 -22.70 -1.13 -3.33
C ASP A 180 -22.99 -0.09 -2.23
N LEU A 181 -23.75 0.95 -2.61
CA LEU A 181 -24.13 2.03 -1.69
C LEU A 181 -25.23 1.62 -0.73
N ILE A 182 -26.00 0.54 -1.03
CA ILE A 182 -27.04 0.01 -0.15
C ILE A 182 -26.39 -0.82 0.96
N ALA A 183 -25.50 -1.74 0.58
CA ALA A 183 -24.75 -2.56 1.54
C ALA A 183 -23.58 -1.80 2.19
N ASN A 184 -23.30 -0.55 1.77
CA ASN A 184 -22.13 0.22 2.21
C ASN A 184 -20.83 -0.57 2.07
N SER A 185 -20.56 -1.12 0.88
CA SER A 185 -19.43 -1.99 0.66
C SER A 185 -18.81 -1.84 -0.73
N VAL A 186 -17.60 -2.36 -0.87
CA VAL A 186 -16.85 -2.41 -2.13
C VAL A 186 -16.34 -3.84 -2.33
N ASP A 187 -16.67 -4.42 -3.48
CA ASP A 187 -16.14 -5.71 -3.90
C ASP A 187 -14.81 -5.52 -4.64
N GLN A 188 -13.75 -6.12 -4.12
CA GLN A 188 -12.42 -6.09 -4.71
C GLN A 188 -12.09 -7.47 -5.27
N ASP A 189 -12.72 -7.82 -6.41
CA ASP A 189 -12.44 -9.07 -7.13
C ASP A 189 -11.11 -8.96 -7.89
N ALA A 190 -10.15 -9.79 -7.56
CA ALA A 190 -8.82 -9.78 -8.18
C ALA A 190 -8.81 -10.09 -9.68
N ARG A 191 -9.90 -10.62 -10.23
CA ARG A 191 -10.07 -10.83 -11.68
C ARG A 191 -10.25 -9.52 -12.44
N GLU A 192 -10.77 -8.49 -11.78
CA GLU A 192 -11.08 -7.19 -12.39
C GLU A 192 -10.37 -6.02 -11.71
N VAL A 193 -10.09 -6.12 -10.40
CA VAL A 193 -9.47 -5.06 -9.59
C VAL A 193 -8.01 -5.42 -9.29
N LYS A 194 -7.09 -4.49 -9.52
CA LYS A 194 -5.65 -4.67 -9.26
C LYS A 194 -5.34 -4.69 -7.75
N THR A 195 -5.75 -5.75 -7.08
CA THR A 195 -5.50 -5.95 -5.65
C THR A 195 -4.09 -6.45 -5.38
N LYS A 196 -3.55 -6.13 -4.22
CA LYS A 196 -2.23 -6.65 -3.81
C LYS A 196 -2.32 -8.16 -3.57
N PHE A 197 -1.40 -8.91 -4.15
CA PHE A 197 -1.33 -10.38 -4.12
C PHE A 197 -2.54 -11.08 -4.76
N SER A 198 -3.23 -10.41 -5.68
CA SER A 198 -4.41 -10.94 -6.37
C SER A 198 -5.47 -11.51 -5.40
N LYS A 199 -5.73 -10.81 -4.30
CA LYS A 199 -6.73 -11.20 -3.32
C LYS A 199 -8.10 -10.66 -3.68
N THR A 200 -9.10 -11.52 -3.56
CA THR A 200 -10.52 -11.15 -3.64
C THR A 200 -11.08 -11.00 -2.23
N PHE A 201 -11.64 -9.84 -1.92
CA PHE A 201 -12.28 -9.57 -0.64
C PHE A 201 -13.28 -8.41 -0.76
N ARG A 202 -14.21 -8.34 0.19
CA ARG A 202 -15.15 -7.23 0.34
C ARG A 202 -14.69 -6.32 1.46
N THR A 203 -14.77 -5.01 1.23
CA THR A 203 -14.53 -3.97 2.23
C THR A 203 -15.85 -3.27 2.52
N PHE A 204 -16.25 -3.19 3.78
CA PHE A 204 -17.34 -2.34 4.24
C PHE A 204 -16.84 -0.92 4.52
N PHE A 205 -17.71 0.06 4.36
CA PHE A 205 -17.36 1.45 4.61
C PHE A 205 -16.99 1.66 6.07
N PHE A 206 -15.86 2.30 6.31
CA PHE A 206 -15.41 2.64 7.66
C PHE A 206 -16.26 3.79 8.23
N PRO A 207 -16.50 3.84 9.54
CA PRO A 207 -17.29 4.88 10.20
C PRO A 207 -16.49 6.19 10.34
N VAL A 208 -16.21 6.84 9.21
CA VAL A 208 -15.41 8.08 9.12
C VAL A 208 -16.27 9.35 9.03
N GLY A 209 -17.59 9.20 8.96
CA GLY A 209 -18.58 10.27 8.89
C GLY A 209 -19.50 10.13 7.68
N ASP A 210 -20.79 10.47 7.88
CA ASP A 210 -21.82 10.35 6.85
C ASP A 210 -21.56 11.28 5.68
N GLU A 211 -21.01 12.48 5.95
CA GLU A 211 -20.64 13.45 4.93
C GLU A 211 -19.62 12.89 3.91
N ILE A 212 -18.71 12.01 4.35
CA ILE A 212 -17.74 11.36 3.46
C ILE A 212 -18.43 10.31 2.57
N ARG A 213 -19.39 9.57 3.14
CA ARG A 213 -20.21 8.61 2.41
C ARG A 213 -21.09 9.31 1.36
N GLU A 214 -21.71 10.41 1.74
CA GLU A 214 -22.57 11.20 0.84
C GLU A 214 -21.80 11.71 -0.36
N MET A 215 -20.60 12.26 -0.20
CA MET A 215 -19.75 12.70 -1.32
C MET A 215 -19.47 11.58 -2.32
N VAL A 216 -19.26 10.36 -1.84
CA VAL A 216 -19.04 9.20 -2.71
C VAL A 216 -20.34 8.81 -3.40
N ALA A 217 -21.48 8.86 -2.69
CA ALA A 217 -22.80 8.55 -3.25
C ALA A 217 -23.19 9.57 -4.34
N GLU A 218 -22.99 10.86 -4.09
CA GLU A 218 -23.22 11.94 -5.08
C GLU A 218 -22.35 11.74 -6.33
N TRP A 219 -21.10 11.35 -6.16
CA TRP A 219 -20.22 11.06 -7.28
C TRP A 219 -20.69 9.86 -8.12
N VAL A 220 -21.12 8.78 -7.48
CA VAL A 220 -21.65 7.60 -8.17
C VAL A 220 -22.96 7.94 -8.88
N ALA A 221 -23.85 8.70 -8.23
CA ALA A 221 -25.10 9.20 -8.85
C ALA A 221 -24.78 10.06 -10.06
N TYR A 222 -23.87 11.04 -9.95
CA TYR A 222 -23.43 11.86 -11.08
C TYR A 222 -22.96 11.02 -12.29
N LEU A 223 -22.15 9.99 -12.07
CA LEU A 223 -21.71 9.13 -13.16
C LEU A 223 -22.87 8.34 -13.79
N ARG A 224 -23.82 7.85 -12.99
CA ARG A 224 -24.95 7.04 -13.47
C ARG A 224 -26.04 7.89 -14.11
N ASP A 225 -26.45 8.96 -13.44
CA ASP A 225 -27.66 9.70 -13.76
C ASP A 225 -27.38 10.88 -14.74
N ASP A 226 -26.26 11.58 -14.57
CA ASP A 226 -25.89 12.71 -15.43
C ASP A 226 -24.99 12.30 -16.61
N LYS A 227 -24.07 11.37 -16.38
CA LYS A 227 -23.15 10.90 -17.44
C LYS A 227 -23.66 9.65 -18.16
N PHE A 228 -24.69 8.97 -17.64
CA PHE A 228 -25.27 7.74 -18.17
C PHE A 228 -24.23 6.61 -18.30
N TRP A 229 -23.33 6.49 -17.35
CA TRP A 229 -22.32 5.45 -17.34
C TRP A 229 -22.87 4.16 -16.74
N GLY A 230 -22.44 3.05 -17.34
CA GLY A 230 -22.88 1.71 -16.96
C GLY A 230 -21.97 1.05 -15.91
N ASN A 231 -22.35 -0.11 -15.52
CA ASN A 231 -21.70 -0.88 -14.45
C ASN A 231 -20.20 -1.19 -14.71
N ASP A 232 -19.80 -1.34 -15.98
CA ASP A 232 -18.42 -1.67 -16.36
C ASP A 232 -17.54 -0.45 -16.60
N ASP A 233 -18.09 0.76 -16.49
CA ASP A 233 -17.33 2.00 -16.62
C ASP A 233 -16.48 2.29 -15.37
N PRO A 234 -15.39 3.05 -15.52
CA PRO A 234 -14.51 3.37 -14.42
C PRO A 234 -15.21 4.16 -13.32
N LEU A 235 -15.02 3.74 -12.07
CA LEU A 235 -15.48 4.50 -10.90
C LEU A 235 -14.74 5.85 -10.80
N PHE A 236 -13.44 5.85 -11.06
CA PHE A 236 -12.61 7.05 -11.11
C PHE A 236 -11.92 7.12 -12.46
N PRO A 237 -12.52 7.83 -13.41
CA PRO A 237 -12.06 7.90 -14.80
C PRO A 237 -10.80 8.75 -14.95
N ALA A 238 -10.06 8.53 -16.05
CA ALA A 238 -8.94 9.35 -16.45
C ALA A 238 -9.40 10.77 -16.81
N THR A 239 -8.45 11.71 -16.82
CA THR A 239 -8.70 13.08 -17.31
C THR A 239 -8.54 13.10 -18.82
N ARG A 240 -9.55 13.60 -19.53
CA ARG A 240 -9.47 13.86 -20.96
C ARG A 240 -8.61 15.10 -21.21
N ILE A 241 -7.62 14.94 -22.05
CA ILE A 241 -6.72 16.03 -22.48
C ILE A 241 -7.09 16.43 -23.89
N ALA A 242 -7.31 17.69 -24.12
CA ALA A 242 -7.61 18.26 -25.42
C ALA A 242 -6.71 19.48 -25.71
N LEU A 243 -6.64 19.84 -26.98
CA LEU A 243 -5.93 21.05 -27.39
C LEU A 243 -6.79 22.27 -27.02
N GLY A 244 -6.30 23.09 -26.12
CA GLY A 244 -6.98 24.32 -25.69
C GLY A 244 -6.85 25.46 -26.71
N ALA A 245 -7.53 26.57 -26.44
CA ALA A 245 -7.52 27.76 -27.29
C ALA A 245 -6.11 28.34 -27.49
N THR A 246 -5.23 28.15 -26.53
CA THR A 246 -3.82 28.57 -26.57
C THR A 246 -2.91 27.62 -27.34
N ARG A 247 -3.45 26.56 -27.94
CA ARG A 247 -2.73 25.44 -28.57
C ARG A 247 -1.84 24.66 -27.60
N GLN A 248 -2.13 24.73 -26.32
CA GLN A 248 -1.53 23.87 -25.29
C GLN A 248 -2.50 22.77 -24.92
N PHE A 249 -1.98 21.65 -24.44
CA PHE A 249 -2.79 20.55 -23.93
C PHE A 249 -3.38 20.94 -22.59
N GLU A 250 -4.70 20.91 -22.48
CA GLU A 250 -5.46 21.27 -21.29
C GLU A 250 -6.43 20.16 -20.89
N ALA A 251 -6.71 20.06 -19.59
CA ALA A 251 -7.71 19.14 -19.09
C ALA A 251 -9.11 19.61 -19.53
N SER A 252 -9.83 18.79 -20.31
CA SER A 252 -11.12 19.14 -20.91
C SER A 252 -12.31 18.33 -20.38
N GLY A 253 -12.10 17.59 -19.28
CA GLY A 253 -13.12 16.77 -18.65
C GLY A 253 -12.69 15.35 -18.33
N LEU A 254 -13.64 14.42 -18.29
CA LEU A 254 -13.41 13.03 -17.98
C LEU A 254 -13.33 12.18 -19.26
N GLU A 255 -12.36 11.26 -19.29
CA GLU A 255 -12.27 10.22 -20.30
C GLU A 255 -12.92 8.93 -19.76
N ARG A 256 -13.75 8.26 -20.56
CA ARG A 256 -14.44 7.02 -20.15
C ARG A 256 -13.50 5.81 -20.11
N GLU A 257 -12.32 6.02 -19.55
CA GLU A 257 -11.25 5.04 -19.43
C GLU A 257 -10.62 5.04 -18.03
N HIS A 258 -10.06 3.92 -17.65
CA HIS A 258 -9.26 3.81 -16.43
C HIS A 258 -7.90 4.51 -16.58
N TRP A 259 -7.35 4.98 -15.46
CA TRP A 259 -5.93 5.35 -15.45
C TRP A 259 -5.06 4.12 -15.71
N SER A 260 -4.08 4.25 -16.58
CA SER A 260 -3.09 3.19 -16.86
C SER A 260 -2.26 2.83 -15.61
N THR A 261 -1.99 3.82 -14.74
CA THR A 261 -1.24 3.68 -13.50
C THR A 261 -1.90 4.43 -12.35
N ALA A 262 -1.48 4.15 -11.11
CA ALA A 262 -1.94 4.87 -9.93
C ALA A 262 -1.23 6.23 -9.70
N SER A 263 -0.35 6.67 -10.61
CA SER A 263 0.39 7.93 -10.45
C SER A 263 -0.50 9.18 -10.40
N PRO A 264 -1.55 9.31 -11.23
CA PRO A 264 -2.47 10.43 -11.16
C PRO A 264 -3.17 10.54 -9.80
N ILE A 265 -3.56 9.43 -9.19
CA ILE A 265 -4.14 9.41 -7.84
C ILE A 265 -3.21 10.07 -6.83
N ARG A 266 -1.91 9.74 -6.87
CA ARG A 266 -0.92 10.34 -5.96
C ARG A 266 -0.72 11.83 -6.21
N THR A 267 -0.92 12.27 -7.44
CA THR A 267 -0.89 13.70 -7.80
C THR A 267 -2.09 14.41 -7.19
N VAL A 268 -3.31 13.87 -7.35
CA VAL A 268 -4.53 14.40 -6.71
C VAL A 268 -4.33 14.57 -5.20
N PHE A 269 -3.78 13.56 -4.52
CA PHE A 269 -3.49 13.65 -3.08
C PHE A 269 -2.47 14.74 -2.75
N ARG A 270 -1.41 14.87 -3.54
CA ARG A 270 -0.39 15.90 -3.31
C ARG A 270 -0.97 17.30 -3.44
N ASP A 271 -1.74 17.53 -4.49
CA ASP A 271 -2.32 18.82 -4.80
C ASP A 271 -3.38 19.21 -3.77
N ALA A 272 -4.22 18.26 -3.33
CA ALA A 272 -5.22 18.49 -2.29
C ALA A 272 -4.58 18.86 -0.94
N PHE A 273 -3.54 18.14 -0.50
CA PHE A 273 -2.85 18.45 0.75
C PHE A 273 -2.07 19.77 0.67
N ALA A 274 -1.43 20.04 -0.48
CA ALA A 274 -0.73 21.31 -0.70
C ALA A 274 -1.70 22.50 -0.68
N SER A 275 -2.86 22.40 -1.34
CA SER A 275 -3.89 23.44 -1.35
C SER A 275 -4.47 23.69 0.05
N ALA A 276 -4.55 22.66 0.89
CA ALA A 276 -4.96 22.78 2.28
C ALA A 276 -3.86 23.29 3.23
N GLY A 277 -2.64 23.58 2.72
CA GLY A 277 -1.51 24.03 3.54
C GLY A 277 -0.94 22.94 4.46
N LEU A 278 -1.18 21.67 4.16
CA LEU A 278 -0.75 20.53 4.97
C LEU A 278 0.39 19.76 4.30
N PRO A 279 1.24 19.05 5.09
CA PRO A 279 2.24 18.15 4.55
C PRO A 279 1.60 17.07 3.67
N TYR A 280 2.30 16.67 2.60
CA TYR A 280 1.83 15.60 1.73
C TYR A 280 1.77 14.26 2.46
N PHE A 281 0.60 13.65 2.42
CA PHE A 281 0.38 12.26 2.82
C PHE A 281 -0.06 11.44 1.61
N ASN A 282 0.60 10.32 1.38
CA ASN A 282 0.25 9.44 0.25
C ASN A 282 -1.05 8.64 0.55
N PRO A 283 -1.75 8.11 -0.47
CA PRO A 283 -2.99 7.35 -0.27
C PRO A 283 -2.86 6.20 0.74
N HIS A 284 -1.71 5.53 0.78
CA HIS A 284 -1.49 4.42 1.71
C HIS A 284 -1.48 4.85 3.19
N SER A 285 -1.10 6.10 3.49
CA SER A 285 -1.10 6.62 4.86
C SER A 285 -2.50 6.73 5.46
N PHE A 286 -3.54 6.85 4.64
CA PHE A 286 -4.93 6.83 5.11
C PHE A 286 -5.31 5.50 5.76
N ARG A 287 -4.72 4.40 5.32
CA ARG A 287 -4.89 3.11 6.00
C ARG A 287 -4.33 3.13 7.42
N ASN A 288 -3.21 3.84 7.64
CA ASN A 288 -2.67 4.01 8.99
C ASN A 288 -3.62 4.87 9.86
N THR A 289 -4.25 5.90 9.28
CA THR A 289 -5.28 6.69 9.98
C THR A 289 -6.47 5.80 10.36
N LEU A 290 -6.97 4.97 9.44
CA LEU A 290 -8.07 4.04 9.69
C LEU A 290 -7.71 2.99 10.75
N VAL A 291 -6.47 2.51 10.75
CA VAL A 291 -6.06 1.58 11.78
C VAL A 291 -6.02 2.28 13.15
N ARG A 292 -5.51 3.52 13.27
CA ARG A 292 -5.58 4.29 14.53
C ARG A 292 -7.03 4.48 14.98
N LEU A 293 -7.91 4.86 14.07
CA LEU A 293 -9.34 4.94 14.35
C LEU A 293 -9.88 3.61 14.89
N GLY A 294 -9.50 2.48 14.29
CA GLY A 294 -9.90 1.15 14.78
C GLY A 294 -9.44 0.85 16.20
N GLN A 295 -8.26 1.32 16.61
CA GLN A 295 -7.82 1.17 18.01
C GLN A 295 -8.65 1.99 18.99
N ASP A 296 -9.14 3.15 18.55
CA ASP A 296 -9.93 4.03 19.39
C ASP A 296 -11.39 3.56 19.52
N VAL A 297 -11.96 2.95 18.47
CA VAL A 297 -13.37 2.58 18.42
C VAL A 297 -13.65 1.11 18.75
N CYS A 298 -12.73 0.19 18.45
CA CYS A 298 -12.91 -1.23 18.74
C CYS A 298 -12.73 -1.52 20.23
N LYS A 299 -13.71 -2.21 20.81
CA LYS A 299 -13.74 -2.53 22.25
C LYS A 299 -13.35 -3.97 22.55
N SER A 300 -13.27 -4.82 21.52
CA SER A 300 -12.94 -6.24 21.67
C SER A 300 -11.89 -6.70 20.66
N PRO A 301 -11.15 -7.77 20.94
CA PRO A 301 -10.24 -8.39 19.96
C PRO A 301 -10.95 -8.84 18.68
N GLU A 302 -12.21 -9.26 18.76
CA GLU A 302 -13.02 -9.66 17.62
C GLU A 302 -13.33 -8.48 16.70
N GLU A 303 -13.77 -7.36 17.27
CA GLU A 303 -14.02 -6.11 16.53
C GLU A 303 -12.73 -5.64 15.82
N PHE A 304 -11.59 -5.65 16.52
CA PHE A 304 -10.32 -5.26 15.92
C PHE A 304 -9.85 -6.24 14.83
N LYS A 305 -10.14 -7.54 14.98
CA LYS A 305 -9.90 -8.54 13.94
C LYS A 305 -10.76 -8.27 12.71
N ALA A 306 -12.05 -8.01 12.90
CA ALA A 306 -12.96 -7.65 11.80
C ALA A 306 -12.50 -6.37 11.10
N TRP A 307 -12.11 -5.34 11.85
CA TRP A 307 -11.52 -4.11 11.31
C TRP A 307 -10.28 -4.36 10.45
N SER A 308 -9.37 -5.20 10.94
CA SER A 308 -8.16 -5.59 10.23
C SER A 308 -8.46 -6.36 8.93
N GLN A 309 -9.41 -7.30 8.98
CA GLN A 309 -9.88 -8.04 7.81
C GLN A 309 -10.52 -7.11 6.78
N ASN A 310 -11.29 -6.13 7.24
CA ASN A 310 -11.91 -5.10 6.39
C ASN A 310 -10.86 -4.26 5.62
N LEU A 311 -9.67 -4.07 6.17
CA LEU A 311 -8.51 -3.51 5.48
C LEU A 311 -7.83 -4.52 4.53
N GLY A 312 -8.30 -5.76 4.44
CA GLY A 312 -7.69 -6.83 3.63
C GLY A 312 -6.33 -7.31 4.18
N HIS A 313 -6.14 -7.28 5.52
CA HIS A 313 -4.98 -7.88 6.16
C HIS A 313 -5.28 -9.35 6.49
N GLU A 314 -4.39 -10.26 6.08
CA GLU A 314 -4.54 -11.71 6.40
C GLU A 314 -4.31 -12.00 7.89
N GLN A 315 -3.37 -11.26 8.47
CA GLN A 315 -2.99 -11.44 9.86
C GLN A 315 -3.27 -10.14 10.62
N VAL A 316 -3.94 -10.25 11.74
CA VAL A 316 -4.20 -9.13 12.66
C VAL A 316 -2.89 -8.48 13.11
N LEU A 317 -1.84 -9.28 13.28
CA LEU A 317 -0.48 -8.80 13.53
C LEU A 317 0.02 -7.78 12.49
N THR A 318 -0.41 -7.87 11.23
CA THR A 318 -0.06 -6.85 10.21
C THR A 318 -0.61 -5.49 10.61
N THR A 319 -1.80 -5.45 11.19
CA THR A 319 -2.40 -4.23 11.70
C THR A 319 -1.64 -3.72 12.92
N PHE A 320 -1.37 -4.55 13.93
CA PHE A 320 -0.57 -4.17 15.08
C PHE A 320 0.85 -3.72 14.71
N LEU A 321 1.50 -4.44 13.83
CA LEU A 321 2.88 -4.14 13.41
C LEU A 321 2.99 -2.90 12.51
N SER A 322 1.89 -2.41 11.93
CA SER A 322 1.88 -1.17 11.12
C SER A 322 2.00 0.10 11.97
N TYR A 323 1.82 -0.01 13.28
CA TYR A 323 1.86 1.13 14.21
C TYR A 323 3.23 1.52 14.75
N GLY A 324 4.23 0.66 14.64
CA GLY A 324 5.44 0.81 15.41
C GLY A 324 5.25 0.43 16.89
N GLU A 325 6.21 0.79 17.72
CA GLU A 325 6.16 0.59 19.17
C GLU A 325 5.23 1.62 19.83
N VAL A 326 4.53 1.22 20.87
CA VAL A 326 3.79 2.16 21.72
C VAL A 326 4.79 3.09 22.38
N ALA A 327 4.62 4.40 22.20
CA ALA A 327 5.51 5.37 22.84
C ALA A 327 5.62 5.10 24.35
N CYS A 328 6.83 5.15 24.89
CA CYS A 328 7.13 4.75 26.27
C CYS A 328 6.21 5.43 27.31
N GLN A 329 5.89 6.71 27.11
CA GLN A 329 4.95 7.44 27.96
C GLN A 329 3.56 6.82 27.92
N ARG A 330 3.05 6.54 26.71
CA ARG A 330 1.73 5.92 26.50
C ARG A 330 1.68 4.49 27.02
N GLN A 331 2.76 3.73 26.85
CA GLN A 331 2.89 2.40 27.45
C GLN A 331 2.75 2.46 28.96
N GLY A 332 3.43 3.40 29.62
CA GLY A 332 3.32 3.60 31.06
C GLY A 332 1.92 3.99 31.52
N GLU A 333 1.21 4.85 30.75
CA GLU A 333 -0.19 5.21 31.01
C GLU A 333 -1.11 3.99 30.95
N ILE A 334 -1.00 3.19 29.89
CA ILE A 334 -1.80 1.97 29.69
C ILE A 334 -1.55 0.98 30.83
N ILE A 335 -0.30 0.68 31.15
CA ILE A 335 0.03 -0.27 32.21
C ILE A 335 -0.49 0.19 33.56
N ARG A 336 -0.38 1.49 33.87
CA ARG A 336 -0.93 2.04 35.12
C ARG A 336 -2.46 1.97 35.17
N ALA A 337 -3.13 2.25 34.04
CA ALA A 337 -4.58 2.14 33.92
C ALA A 337 -5.07 0.70 34.12
N LEU A 338 -4.33 -0.29 33.61
CA LEU A 338 -4.63 -1.71 33.79
C LEU A 338 -4.36 -2.20 35.24
N ALA A 339 -3.42 -1.57 35.94
CA ALA A 339 -3.13 -1.90 37.35
C ALA A 339 -4.18 -1.33 38.34
N THR A 340 -4.95 -0.32 37.92
CA THR A 340 -6.11 0.12 38.68
C THR A 340 -7.20 -0.93 38.49
N PRO A 341 -7.69 -1.61 39.57
CA PRO A 341 -8.79 -2.54 39.41
C PRO A 341 -9.92 -1.76 38.71
N GLN A 342 -10.25 -2.09 37.51
CA GLN A 342 -11.57 -1.78 36.99
C GLN A 342 -12.48 -2.38 38.09
N GLN A 343 -13.26 -1.56 38.73
CA GLN A 343 -14.47 -2.06 39.36
C GLN A 343 -15.21 -2.74 38.23
N ALA A 344 -14.94 -4.03 38.06
CA ALA A 344 -15.83 -4.90 37.34
C ALA A 344 -17.17 -4.52 37.94
N ALA A 345 -18.07 -4.04 37.08
CA ALA A 345 -19.47 -4.02 37.45
C ALA A 345 -19.68 -5.44 37.95
N GLN A 346 -19.69 -5.57 39.28
CA GLN A 346 -20.07 -6.80 39.94
C GLN A 346 -21.52 -6.94 39.56
N SER A 347 -21.78 -7.58 38.43
CA SER A 347 -23.03 -8.26 38.25
C SER A 347 -23.08 -9.17 39.45
N SER A 348 -24.02 -8.91 40.34
CA SER A 348 -24.20 -9.77 41.51
C SER A 348 -24.30 -11.21 41.00
N PRO A 349 -23.89 -12.21 41.81
CA PRO A 349 -24.07 -13.61 41.38
C PRO A 349 -25.51 -13.88 40.89
N ASP A 350 -26.48 -13.13 41.41
CA ASP A 350 -27.89 -13.16 41.04
C ASP A 350 -28.14 -12.58 39.65
N GLU A 351 -27.53 -11.46 39.25
CA GLU A 351 -27.63 -10.90 37.90
C GLU A 351 -27.00 -11.81 36.85
N PHE A 352 -25.89 -12.48 37.18
CA PHE A 352 -25.29 -13.48 36.31
C PHE A 352 -26.18 -14.72 36.19
N ALA A 353 -26.75 -15.20 37.27
CA ALA A 353 -27.69 -16.30 37.28
C ALA A 353 -28.95 -15.98 36.47
N ASP A 354 -29.52 -14.78 36.63
CA ASP A 354 -30.67 -14.29 35.86
C ASP A 354 -30.37 -14.18 34.36
N ALA A 355 -29.20 -13.69 33.98
CA ALA A 355 -28.77 -13.62 32.58
C ALA A 355 -28.62 -15.02 31.97
N VAL A 356 -28.10 -15.99 32.71
CA VAL A 356 -27.96 -17.40 32.28
C VAL A 356 -29.35 -18.03 32.12
N VAL A 357 -30.24 -17.86 33.11
CA VAL A 357 -31.62 -18.39 33.08
C VAL A 357 -32.41 -17.79 31.93
N LYS A 358 -32.27 -16.49 31.69
CA LYS A 358 -32.92 -15.80 30.53
C LYS A 358 -32.42 -16.34 29.22
N ARG A 359 -31.13 -16.64 29.10
CA ARG A 359 -30.53 -17.18 27.89
C ARG A 359 -30.94 -18.64 27.65
N LEU A 360 -31.05 -19.43 28.69
CA LEU A 360 -31.52 -20.82 28.61
C LEU A 360 -33.02 -20.89 28.24
N ARG A 361 -33.86 -20.00 28.78
CA ARG A 361 -35.27 -19.88 28.37
C ARG A 361 -35.43 -19.50 26.89
N ASN A 362 -34.60 -18.57 26.41
CA ASN A 362 -34.63 -18.15 25.01
C ASN A 362 -34.10 -19.23 24.03
N SER A 363 -33.33 -20.20 24.51
CA SER A 363 -32.84 -21.34 23.75
C SER A 363 -33.77 -22.60 23.82
N GLY A 364 -34.96 -22.48 24.40
CA GLY A 364 -35.95 -23.56 24.42
C GLY A 364 -35.66 -24.71 25.39
N VAL A 365 -34.76 -24.47 26.34
CA VAL A 365 -34.49 -25.43 27.43
C VAL A 365 -35.50 -25.19 28.56
N ASP A 366 -36.37 -26.16 28.82
CA ASP A 366 -37.33 -26.12 29.93
C ASP A 366 -36.59 -26.36 31.26
N ILE A 367 -36.53 -25.30 32.09
CA ILE A 367 -35.92 -25.36 33.42
C ILE A 367 -37.02 -25.40 34.49
N SER A 368 -37.91 -26.34 34.42
CA SER A 368 -38.83 -26.60 35.52
C SER A 368 -38.17 -27.54 36.53
N THR A 369 -37.70 -26.94 37.59
CA THR A 369 -37.22 -27.67 38.78
C THR A 369 -38.37 -28.43 39.46
N LYS A 370 -38.14 -29.70 39.69
CA LYS A 370 -38.83 -30.43 40.74
C LYS A 370 -38.24 -30.06 42.08
#